data_55fa7fe38eba11baf193c79345101fc9
#
_entry.id   55fa7fe38eba11baf193c79345101fc9
#
_cell.length_a   1.000
_cell.length_b   1.000
_cell.length_c   1.000
_cell.angle_alpha   90.00
_cell.angle_beta   90.00
_cell.angle_gamma   90.00
#
_symmetry.space_group_name_H-M   'P 1'
#
loop_
_entity.id
_entity.type
_entity.pdbx_description
1 polymer ?
#
loop_
_entity_poly.entity_id
_entity_poly.type
_entity_poly.pdbx_seq_one_letter_code
_entity_poly.pdbx_strand_id
1 'polypeptide(L)'
;MVANDLPISIVVPDKASNPPDGPASMEAVAQGDDGRPLGREIAFSRILSEVKDVRDVVFITADVHYTAAISYHPEQARFSNFAPFWEFVSGPLNAGAFPQSPLDGTFGARYEFVHAPDKENTSPAEGFQHFGEVTIDSDSRVLTVNLCDASGTSLYTKELAPQQHP
;
A
#
# COMPACT_ATOMS: atom_id res chain seq x y z
N MET A 1 -4.18 12.61 4.91
CA MET A 1 -3.92 11.74 3.76
C MET A 1 -2.54 12.06 3.21
N VAL A 2 -1.75 11.04 2.91
CA VAL A 2 -0.39 11.15 2.34
C VAL A 2 -0.40 10.42 1.00
N ALA A 3 0.04 11.08 -0.07
CA ALA A 3 0.25 10.46 -1.37
C ALA A 3 1.75 10.14 -1.53
N ASN A 4 2.05 8.90 -1.88
CA ASN A 4 3.39 8.40 -2.14
C ASN A 4 3.35 7.54 -3.40
N ASP A 5 4.38 7.61 -4.21
CA ASP A 5 4.47 6.78 -5.41
C ASP A 5 4.66 5.30 -5.07
N LEU A 6 5.64 5.01 -4.23
CA LEU A 6 6.02 3.65 -3.86
C LEU A 6 5.13 3.08 -2.73
N PRO A 7 4.77 1.79 -2.79
CA PRO A 7 4.08 1.12 -1.69
C PRO A 7 5.02 0.94 -0.48
N ILE A 8 4.40 0.80 0.70
CA ILE A 8 5.13 0.76 1.97
C ILE A 8 5.70 -0.63 2.26
N SER A 9 4.84 -1.65 2.31
CA SER A 9 5.23 -3.01 2.71
C SER A 9 5.16 -4.06 1.60
N ILE A 10 4.78 -3.67 0.39
CA ILE A 10 4.82 -4.59 -0.75
C ILE A 10 6.27 -4.80 -1.17
N VAL A 11 6.69 -6.06 -1.25
CA VAL A 11 8.04 -6.43 -1.65
C VAL A 11 8.16 -6.40 -3.17
N VAL A 12 8.93 -5.45 -3.69
CA VAL A 12 9.18 -5.29 -5.12
C VAL A 12 10.69 -5.37 -5.37
N PRO A 13 11.21 -6.56 -5.76
CA PRO A 13 12.63 -6.69 -6.08
C PRO A 13 13.01 -5.93 -7.35
N ASP A 14 14.05 -5.12 -7.29
CA ASP A 14 14.63 -4.48 -8.46
C ASP A 14 15.46 -5.50 -9.28
N LYS A 15 14.80 -6.11 -10.25
CA LYS A 15 15.43 -7.13 -11.12
C LYS A 15 16.58 -6.56 -11.97
N ALA A 16 16.56 -5.26 -12.26
CA ALA A 16 17.56 -4.63 -13.14
C ALA A 16 18.89 -4.33 -12.42
N SER A 17 18.86 -4.05 -11.13
CA SER A 17 20.04 -3.73 -10.32
C SER A 17 20.49 -4.85 -9.40
N ASN A 18 19.93 -6.05 -9.51
CA ASN A 18 20.37 -7.20 -8.73
C ASN A 18 21.58 -7.87 -9.41
N PRO A 19 22.82 -7.64 -8.93
CA PRO A 19 23.97 -8.40 -9.42
C PRO A 19 23.82 -9.88 -9.01
N PRO A 20 24.35 -10.82 -9.81
CA PRO A 20 24.20 -12.26 -9.55
C PRO A 20 24.65 -12.71 -8.15
N ASP A 21 25.57 -11.97 -7.52
CA ASP A 21 26.20 -12.29 -6.24
C ASP A 21 26.03 -11.19 -5.17
N GLY A 22 25.10 -10.24 -5.38
CA GLY A 22 24.84 -9.13 -4.45
C GLY A 22 23.53 -9.26 -3.69
N PRO A 23 23.35 -8.48 -2.59
CA PRO A 23 22.04 -8.39 -1.93
C PRO A 23 21.01 -7.81 -2.92
N ALA A 24 19.80 -8.37 -2.89
CA ALA A 24 18.70 -7.85 -3.69
C ALA A 24 18.43 -6.40 -3.33
N SER A 25 18.41 -5.50 -4.33
CA SER A 25 17.87 -4.17 -4.13
C SER A 25 16.36 -4.20 -4.31
N MET A 26 15.65 -3.30 -3.61
CA MET A 26 14.20 -3.18 -3.67
C MET A 26 13.82 -1.87 -4.32
N GLU A 27 12.78 -1.88 -5.15
CA GLU A 27 12.21 -0.67 -5.75
C GLU A 27 11.37 0.10 -4.74
N ALA A 28 10.54 -0.60 -3.94
CA ALA A 28 9.67 -0.03 -2.93
C ALA A 28 10.36 0.32 -1.60
N VAL A 29 9.60 0.68 -0.58
CA VAL A 29 10.12 0.98 0.77
C VAL A 29 10.56 -0.30 1.47
N ALA A 30 9.77 -1.37 1.37
CA ALA A 30 10.04 -2.67 1.98
C ALA A 30 11.37 -3.29 1.56
N GLN A 31 12.06 -3.94 2.48
CA GLN A 31 13.33 -4.65 2.21
C GLN A 31 13.16 -6.16 2.07
N GLY A 32 11.98 -6.72 2.42
CA GLY A 32 11.62 -8.11 2.24
C GLY A 32 12.32 -9.08 3.19
N ASP A 33 12.75 -8.61 4.36
CA ASP A 33 13.46 -9.42 5.36
C ASP A 33 12.62 -9.72 6.62
N ASP A 34 11.40 -9.18 6.71
CA ASP A 34 10.49 -9.30 7.85
C ASP A 34 11.13 -8.90 9.20
N GLY A 35 12.12 -8.03 9.11
CA GLY A 35 13.01 -7.67 10.21
C GLY A 35 12.68 -6.35 10.90
N ARG A 36 13.70 -5.78 11.54
CA ARG A 36 13.68 -4.40 12.00
C ARG A 36 13.89 -3.46 10.82
N PRO A 37 13.42 -2.20 10.88
CA PRO A 37 13.60 -1.26 9.80
C PRO A 37 15.02 -1.21 9.25
N LEU A 38 15.18 -1.44 7.97
CA LEU A 38 16.44 -1.44 7.24
C LEU A 38 16.32 -0.56 5.99
N GLY A 39 17.41 -0.03 5.46
CA GLY A 39 17.39 0.76 4.23
C GLY A 39 16.38 1.92 4.28
N ARG A 40 15.45 1.97 3.32
CA ARG A 40 14.40 3.01 3.23
C ARG A 40 13.40 2.96 4.37
N GLU A 41 13.17 1.79 4.96
CA GLU A 41 12.27 1.61 6.11
C GLU A 41 12.71 2.40 7.33
N ILE A 42 14.02 2.67 7.50
CA ILE A 42 14.54 3.51 8.58
C ILE A 42 13.99 4.94 8.47
N ALA A 43 13.96 5.50 7.28
CA ALA A 43 13.40 6.84 7.07
C ALA A 43 11.88 6.83 7.29
N PHE A 44 11.20 5.79 6.78
CA PHE A 44 9.76 5.65 6.91
C PHE A 44 9.34 5.41 8.37
N SER A 45 10.09 4.60 9.15
CA SER A 45 9.82 4.40 10.58
C SER A 45 9.92 5.69 11.40
N ARG A 46 10.81 6.62 11.01
CA ARG A 46 10.89 7.95 11.61
C ARG A 46 9.64 8.78 11.32
N ILE A 47 9.19 8.78 10.05
CA ILE A 47 7.94 9.47 9.66
C ILE A 47 6.78 8.92 10.49
N LEU A 48 6.61 7.60 10.55
CA LEU A 48 5.55 6.96 11.32
C LEU A 48 5.59 7.35 12.82
N SER A 49 6.79 7.43 13.41
CA SER A 49 6.96 7.86 14.82
C SER A 49 6.56 9.32 15.03
N GLU A 50 6.90 10.20 14.10
CA GLU A 50 6.56 11.63 14.19
C GLU A 50 5.05 11.88 14.02
N VAL A 51 4.39 11.06 13.20
CA VAL A 51 2.95 11.23 12.95
C VAL A 51 2.06 10.32 13.81
N LYS A 52 2.61 9.57 14.76
CA LYS A 52 1.84 8.60 15.57
C LYS A 52 0.68 9.21 16.37
N ASP A 53 0.77 10.49 16.73
CA ASP A 53 -0.28 11.23 17.44
C ASP A 53 -1.22 11.97 16.46
N VAL A 54 -0.96 11.89 15.15
CA VAL A 54 -1.84 12.38 14.09
C VAL A 54 -2.87 11.30 13.78
N ARG A 55 -4.14 11.64 13.88
CA ARG A 55 -5.25 10.71 13.64
C ARG A 55 -5.60 10.60 12.18
N ASP A 56 -6.26 9.49 11.85
CA ASP A 56 -6.85 9.25 10.53
C ASP A 56 -5.82 9.37 9.39
N VAL A 57 -4.60 8.85 9.64
CA VAL A 57 -3.56 8.80 8.62
C VAL A 57 -3.89 7.72 7.60
N VAL A 58 -3.94 8.11 6.35
CA VAL A 58 -4.18 7.22 5.20
C VAL A 58 -3.12 7.49 4.15
N PHE A 59 -2.53 6.43 3.62
CA PHE A 59 -1.60 6.46 2.50
C PHE A 59 -2.30 6.05 1.21
N ILE A 60 -2.03 6.78 0.14
CA ILE A 60 -2.43 6.44 -1.23
C ILE A 60 -1.14 6.20 -2.00
N THR A 61 -1.01 5.02 -2.56
CA THR A 61 0.20 4.57 -3.27
C THR A 61 -0.14 3.96 -4.63
N ALA A 62 0.87 3.64 -5.42
CA ALA A 62 0.73 3.11 -6.77
C ALA A 62 1.84 2.08 -7.08
N ASP A 63 2.43 2.15 -8.28
CA ASP A 63 3.64 1.48 -8.77
C ASP A 63 3.49 -0.02 -9.09
N VAL A 64 2.92 -0.84 -8.22
CA VAL A 64 2.95 -2.32 -8.32
C VAL A 64 2.03 -2.94 -9.38
N HIS A 65 1.31 -2.13 -10.13
CA HIS A 65 0.46 -2.56 -11.27
C HIS A 65 -0.66 -3.55 -10.91
N TYR A 66 -1.21 -3.44 -9.71
CA TYR A 66 -2.47 -4.04 -9.26
C TYR A 66 -3.11 -3.15 -8.19
N THR A 67 -4.35 -3.42 -7.81
CA THR A 67 -5.01 -2.67 -6.75
C THR A 67 -5.12 -3.48 -5.46
N ALA A 68 -4.92 -2.79 -4.33
CA ALA A 68 -4.99 -3.41 -3.01
C ALA A 68 -5.41 -2.42 -1.92
N ALA A 69 -6.01 -2.97 -0.84
CA ALA A 69 -6.16 -2.29 0.43
C ALA A 69 -5.36 -3.04 1.50
N ILE A 70 -4.53 -2.32 2.23
CA ILE A 70 -3.61 -2.86 3.23
C ILE A 70 -3.85 -2.15 4.56
N SER A 71 -4.00 -2.91 5.64
CA SER A 71 -4.05 -2.42 7.00
C SER A 71 -2.71 -2.64 7.70
N TYR A 72 -2.32 -1.70 8.59
CA TYR A 72 -1.07 -1.73 9.33
C TYR A 72 -1.32 -1.76 10.82
N HIS A 73 -0.72 -2.74 11.51
CA HIS A 73 -1.02 -3.09 12.89
C HIS A 73 0.25 -3.12 13.74
N PRO A 74 0.48 -2.11 14.61
CA PRO A 74 1.70 -2.05 15.44
C PRO A 74 1.89 -3.29 16.33
N GLU A 75 0.82 -3.94 16.77
CA GLU A 75 0.88 -5.17 17.56
C GLU A 75 1.35 -6.41 16.79
N GLN A 76 1.36 -6.36 15.47
CA GLN A 76 1.85 -7.42 14.58
C GLN A 76 3.21 -7.06 13.94
N ALA A 77 3.69 -5.85 14.19
CA ALA A 77 4.87 -5.29 13.54
C ALA A 77 6.18 -5.61 14.29
N ARG A 78 7.29 -5.62 13.56
CA ARG A 78 8.64 -5.61 14.15
C ARG A 78 9.03 -4.22 14.66
N PHE A 79 8.52 -3.18 14.02
CA PHE A 79 8.58 -1.80 14.48
C PHE A 79 7.16 -1.33 14.82
N SER A 80 6.92 -1.01 16.11
CA SER A 80 5.58 -0.76 16.64
C SER A 80 5.33 0.68 17.13
N ASN A 81 6.29 1.61 16.95
CA ASN A 81 6.12 3.00 17.43
C ASN A 81 5.34 3.85 16.42
N PHE A 82 4.11 3.44 16.12
CA PHE A 82 3.17 4.15 15.24
C PHE A 82 1.72 3.84 15.61
N ALA A 83 0.77 4.66 15.17
CA ALA A 83 -0.66 4.36 15.24
C ALA A 83 -1.11 3.53 14.03
N PRO A 84 -2.13 2.66 14.17
CA PRO A 84 -2.67 1.90 13.02
C PRO A 84 -3.08 2.83 11.88
N PHE A 85 -2.83 2.41 10.64
CA PHE A 85 -3.17 3.18 9.45
C PHE A 85 -3.56 2.27 8.28
N TRP A 86 -4.03 2.89 7.21
CA TRP A 86 -4.40 2.21 5.96
C TRP A 86 -3.56 2.72 4.81
N GLU A 87 -3.26 1.80 3.89
CA GLU A 87 -2.70 2.09 2.57
C GLU A 87 -3.63 1.56 1.49
N PHE A 88 -3.91 2.39 0.50
CA PHE A 88 -4.67 2.02 -0.69
C PHE A 88 -3.81 2.18 -1.92
N VAL A 89 -3.60 1.08 -2.61
CA VAL A 89 -2.79 0.99 -3.83
C VAL A 89 -3.73 0.97 -5.02
N SER A 90 -3.50 1.85 -6.00
CA SER A 90 -4.34 1.95 -7.18
C SER A 90 -3.50 2.02 -8.45
N GLY A 91 -3.82 1.15 -9.40
CA GLY A 91 -3.18 1.07 -10.70
C GLY A 91 -3.24 -0.35 -11.26
N PRO A 92 -2.72 -0.55 -12.48
CA PRO A 92 -2.35 0.45 -13.47
C PRO A 92 -3.58 1.06 -14.17
N LEU A 93 -3.42 2.23 -14.80
CA LEU A 93 -4.47 2.83 -15.64
C LEU A 93 -4.41 2.38 -17.11
N ASN A 94 -3.20 2.17 -17.65
CA ASN A 94 -2.98 1.72 -19.01
C ASN A 94 -1.57 1.13 -19.17
N ALA A 95 -1.24 0.13 -18.35
CA ALA A 95 0.01 -0.60 -18.42
C ALA A 95 -0.24 -2.09 -18.17
N GLY A 96 0.75 -2.94 -18.42
CA GLY A 96 0.66 -4.36 -18.07
C GLY A 96 0.45 -4.52 -16.57
N ALA A 97 -0.49 -5.38 -16.18
CA ALA A 97 -0.73 -5.70 -14.78
C ALA A 97 0.15 -6.88 -14.33
N PHE A 98 0.44 -6.94 -13.02
CA PHE A 98 1.33 -7.95 -12.46
C PHE A 98 0.66 -8.70 -11.29
N PRO A 99 1.11 -9.94 -11.00
CA PRO A 99 0.63 -10.71 -9.86
C PRO A 99 0.90 -10.02 -8.52
N GLN A 100 0.11 -10.41 -7.52
CA GLN A 100 0.30 -9.98 -6.14
C GLN A 100 1.70 -10.33 -5.65
N SER A 101 2.39 -9.34 -5.06
CA SER A 101 3.66 -9.51 -4.35
C SER A 101 3.45 -9.83 -2.86
N PRO A 102 4.41 -10.48 -2.18
CA PRO A 102 4.34 -10.67 -0.73
C PRO A 102 4.43 -9.33 0.02
N LEU A 103 3.97 -9.33 1.28
CA LEU A 103 4.17 -8.22 2.20
C LEU A 103 5.38 -8.47 3.09
N ASP A 104 6.09 -7.40 3.42
CA ASP A 104 7.10 -7.36 4.48
C ASP A 104 6.46 -7.11 5.84
N GLY A 105 6.87 -7.86 6.85
CA GLY A 105 6.33 -7.82 8.21
C GLY A 105 6.84 -6.69 9.10
N THR A 106 7.77 -5.85 8.62
CA THR A 106 8.41 -4.79 9.41
C THR A 106 7.39 -3.86 10.08
N PHE A 107 6.33 -3.48 9.36
CA PHE A 107 5.27 -2.60 9.85
C PHE A 107 3.93 -3.31 10.10
N GLY A 108 3.91 -4.65 10.18
CA GLY A 108 2.71 -5.42 10.50
C GLY A 108 1.59 -5.29 9.48
N ALA A 109 1.96 -5.27 8.20
CA ALA A 109 1.06 -5.12 7.07
C ALA A 109 0.19 -6.37 6.84
N ARG A 110 -1.06 -6.16 6.44
CA ARG A 110 -1.98 -7.23 6.05
C ARG A 110 -2.83 -6.80 4.86
N TYR A 111 -2.91 -7.66 3.84
CA TYR A 111 -3.89 -7.48 2.78
C TYR A 111 -5.31 -7.67 3.29
N GLU A 112 -6.15 -6.65 3.11
CA GLU A 112 -7.59 -6.70 3.34
C GLU A 112 -8.35 -6.96 2.03
N PHE A 113 -7.76 -6.50 0.93
CA PHE A 113 -8.25 -6.72 -0.43
C PHE A 113 -7.10 -6.67 -1.42
N VAL A 114 -7.18 -7.51 -2.45
CA VAL A 114 -6.29 -7.49 -3.62
C VAL A 114 -7.08 -7.87 -4.86
N HIS A 115 -6.84 -7.16 -5.96
CA HIS A 115 -7.26 -7.58 -7.29
C HIS A 115 -6.08 -7.46 -8.24
N ALA A 116 -5.49 -8.60 -8.57
CA ALA A 116 -4.29 -8.75 -9.37
C ALA A 116 -4.44 -9.95 -10.32
N PRO A 117 -3.77 -9.95 -11.48
CA PRO A 117 -3.77 -11.10 -12.37
C PRO A 117 -2.86 -12.22 -11.86
N ASP A 118 -3.00 -13.41 -12.42
CA ASP A 118 -2.11 -14.56 -12.15
C ASP A 118 -0.83 -14.54 -13.01
N LYS A 119 -0.76 -13.68 -14.03
CA LYS A 119 0.34 -13.64 -15.02
C LYS A 119 1.03 -12.29 -15.02
N GLU A 120 2.35 -12.32 -15.15
CA GLU A 120 3.15 -11.11 -15.34
C GLU A 120 2.79 -10.43 -16.67
N ASN A 121 2.78 -9.09 -16.65
CA ASN A 121 2.54 -8.23 -17.81
C ASN A 121 1.22 -8.54 -18.52
N THR A 122 0.16 -8.82 -17.75
CA THR A 122 -1.19 -9.03 -18.28
C THR A 122 -1.67 -7.78 -19.01
N SER A 123 -2.18 -7.99 -20.24
CA SER A 123 -2.60 -6.89 -21.13
C SER A 123 -3.69 -6.01 -20.50
N PRO A 124 -3.71 -4.69 -20.73
CA PRO A 124 -4.82 -3.82 -20.34
C PRO A 124 -6.19 -4.28 -20.82
N ALA A 125 -6.24 -4.97 -21.97
CA ALA A 125 -7.49 -5.51 -22.52
C ALA A 125 -8.09 -6.67 -21.69
N GLU A 126 -7.33 -7.22 -20.73
CA GLU A 126 -7.76 -8.33 -19.87
C GLU A 126 -8.45 -7.87 -18.58
N GLY A 127 -8.62 -6.54 -18.37
CA GLY A 127 -9.48 -5.98 -17.32
C GLY A 127 -8.83 -5.66 -15.98
N PHE A 128 -7.50 -5.77 -15.85
CA PHE A 128 -6.77 -5.44 -14.61
C PHE A 128 -6.25 -3.99 -14.59
N GLN A 129 -7.12 -3.07 -14.98
CA GLN A 129 -6.85 -1.64 -14.94
C GLN A 129 -7.73 -1.00 -13.86
N HIS A 130 -7.13 -0.19 -12.98
CA HIS A 130 -7.77 0.27 -11.76
C HIS A 130 -7.51 1.74 -11.49
N PHE A 131 -8.43 2.37 -10.77
CA PHE A 131 -8.25 3.67 -10.14
C PHE A 131 -8.87 3.69 -8.74
N GLY A 132 -8.42 4.62 -7.92
CA GLY A 132 -8.99 4.87 -6.59
C GLY A 132 -9.78 6.17 -6.57
N GLU A 133 -10.95 6.15 -5.94
CA GLU A 133 -11.73 7.33 -5.63
C GLU A 133 -11.74 7.53 -4.12
N VAL A 134 -11.50 8.77 -3.67
CA VAL A 134 -11.56 9.13 -2.25
C VAL A 134 -12.55 10.26 -2.07
N THR A 135 -13.51 10.07 -1.19
CA THR A 135 -14.49 11.08 -0.81
C THR A 135 -14.51 11.30 0.70
N ILE A 136 -14.84 12.51 1.11
CA ILE A 136 -15.07 12.83 2.52
C ILE A 136 -16.46 13.48 2.62
N ASP A 137 -17.34 12.85 3.37
CA ASP A 137 -18.66 13.40 3.64
C ASP A 137 -18.55 14.62 4.55
N SER A 138 -19.17 15.72 4.16
CA SER A 138 -19.04 17.02 4.86
C SER A 138 -19.66 17.04 6.26
N ASP A 139 -20.68 16.23 6.50
CA ASP A 139 -21.45 16.22 7.75
C ASP A 139 -20.88 15.20 8.74
N SER A 140 -20.74 13.95 8.31
CA SER A 140 -20.21 12.85 9.12
C SER A 140 -18.70 12.83 9.21
N ARG A 141 -18.01 13.48 8.25
CA ARG A 141 -16.55 13.44 8.06
C ARG A 141 -15.99 12.04 7.81
N VAL A 142 -16.84 11.09 7.43
CA VAL A 142 -16.41 9.76 7.03
C VAL A 142 -15.61 9.87 5.73
N LEU A 143 -14.43 9.32 5.74
CA LEU A 143 -13.62 9.14 4.55
C LEU A 143 -13.96 7.80 3.92
N THR A 144 -14.36 7.81 2.65
CA THR A 144 -14.66 6.60 1.88
C THR A 144 -13.64 6.45 0.77
N VAL A 145 -13.03 5.28 0.68
CA VAL A 145 -12.15 4.90 -0.42
C VAL A 145 -12.81 3.80 -1.23
N ASN A 146 -12.96 4.01 -2.53
CA ASN A 146 -13.39 3.02 -3.50
C ASN A 146 -12.22 2.65 -4.40
N LEU A 147 -11.90 1.37 -4.48
CA LEU A 147 -10.99 0.82 -5.49
C LEU A 147 -11.84 0.29 -6.64
N CYS A 148 -11.69 0.89 -7.81
CA CYS A 148 -12.55 0.67 -8.96
C CYS A 148 -11.77 0.04 -10.12
N ASP A 149 -12.48 -0.73 -10.95
CA ASP A 149 -11.98 -1.13 -12.27
C ASP A 149 -12.11 0.03 -13.29
N ALA A 150 -11.57 -0.17 -14.48
CA ALA A 150 -11.62 0.83 -15.56
C ALA A 150 -13.05 1.16 -16.04
N SER A 151 -14.06 0.33 -15.73
CA SER A 151 -15.46 0.61 -16.04
C SER A 151 -16.15 1.51 -15.01
N GLY A 152 -15.49 1.76 -13.87
CA GLY A 152 -16.06 2.46 -12.73
C GLY A 152 -16.80 1.56 -11.75
N THR A 153 -16.72 0.23 -11.91
CA THR A 153 -17.30 -0.70 -10.95
C THR A 153 -16.43 -0.72 -9.69
N SER A 154 -17.02 -0.46 -8.53
CA SER A 154 -16.32 -0.58 -7.25
C SER A 154 -16.06 -2.05 -6.95
N LEU A 155 -14.78 -2.41 -6.83
CA LEU A 155 -14.29 -3.74 -6.46
C LEU A 155 -14.14 -3.87 -4.93
N TYR A 156 -13.83 -2.78 -4.26
CA TYR A 156 -13.68 -2.70 -2.80
C TYR A 156 -14.03 -1.31 -2.31
N THR A 157 -14.75 -1.25 -1.19
CA THR A 157 -15.07 0.01 -0.51
C THR A 157 -14.62 -0.06 0.94
N LYS A 158 -13.96 0.96 1.42
CA LYS A 158 -13.61 1.14 2.83
C LYS A 158 -14.08 2.48 3.34
N GLU A 159 -14.90 2.45 4.38
CA GLU A 159 -15.27 3.63 5.16
C GLU A 159 -14.40 3.72 6.41
N LEU A 160 -13.89 4.92 6.68
CA LEU A 160 -13.10 5.26 7.84
C LEU A 160 -13.79 6.42 8.56
N ALA A 161 -14.44 6.10 9.68
CA ALA A 161 -15.03 7.11 10.53
C ALA A 161 -13.92 7.91 11.25
N PRO A 162 -14.10 9.23 11.47
CA PRO A 162 -13.14 10.03 12.18
C PRO A 162 -12.97 9.53 13.62
N GLN A 163 -11.73 9.42 14.08
CA GLN A 163 -11.44 9.04 15.45
C GLN A 163 -11.88 10.16 16.38
N GLN A 164 -12.72 9.81 17.37
CA GLN A 164 -13.22 10.77 18.36
C GLN A 164 -12.08 11.29 19.25
N HIS A 165 -12.18 12.55 19.66
CA HIS A 165 -11.34 13.09 20.71
C HIS A 165 -11.71 12.43 22.05
N PRO A 166 -10.72 12.03 22.87
CA PRO A 166 -10.95 11.63 24.24
C PRO A 166 -11.44 12.79 25.08
#